data_e09bfbf15b21799d52f5c4a508482b6f
#
_entry.id   e09bfbf15b21799d52f5c4a508482b6f
#
_cell.length_a   1.000
_cell.length_b   1.000
_cell.length_c   1.000
_cell.angle_alpha   90.00
_cell.angle_beta   90.00
_cell.angle_gamma   90.00
#
_symmetry.space_group_name_H-M   'P 1'
#
loop_
_entity.id
_entity.type
_entity.pdbx_description
1 polymer ?
#
loop_
_entity_poly.entity_id
_entity_poly.type
_entity_poly.pdbx_seq_one_letter_code
_entity_poly.pdbx_strand_id
1 'polypeptide(L)'
;MKDGLAHSKNPIAVRLMEAAGPKNVIQLARDLGVTGEMTPDLATALGSSDITIYEMLGAYSTFANYGNYIKPEMIWRIEDANGRVIKEVTTEVREVMNPIHAYSMIDMMKGVASYGTASRQLRSMGINAEIAGKTGTTQKNSDGWFIGITPKLATGVWVGWEDRATHFWSTGEGQGAKMALPIWGYFMKKIYADKSLKITQEDKFEKPSDWKGDCSDLQGLGGYGDEGGLQTIDEIQNPDRGKDKSKSNQNREEDIDS
;
A
#
# COMPACT_ATOMS: atom_id res chain seq x y z
N MET A 1 -2.13 -8.57 -11.20
CA MET A 1 -2.13 -7.78 -9.96
C MET A 1 -2.09 -6.27 -10.23
N LYS A 2 -1.14 -5.73 -10.97
CA LYS A 2 -0.96 -4.29 -11.21
C LYS A 2 -2.24 -3.60 -11.70
N ASP A 3 -2.90 -4.12 -12.74
CA ASP A 3 -4.17 -3.57 -13.23
C ASP A 3 -5.32 -3.65 -12.21
N GLY A 4 -5.35 -4.71 -11.41
CA GLY A 4 -6.32 -4.85 -10.33
C GLY A 4 -6.20 -3.75 -9.29
N LEU A 5 -4.97 -3.43 -8.89
CA LEU A 5 -4.66 -2.33 -7.96
C LEU A 5 -4.94 -0.97 -8.61
N ALA A 6 -4.49 -0.76 -9.86
CA ALA A 6 -4.66 0.50 -10.58
C ALA A 6 -6.13 0.90 -10.74
N HIS A 7 -7.01 -0.06 -11.01
CA HIS A 7 -8.45 0.15 -11.19
C HIS A 7 -9.28 -0.21 -9.95
N SER A 8 -8.63 -0.48 -8.81
CA SER A 8 -9.29 -0.79 -7.53
C SER A 8 -10.32 -1.91 -7.63
N LYS A 9 -9.94 -3.06 -8.23
CA LYS A 9 -10.83 -4.21 -8.48
C LYS A 9 -10.99 -5.06 -7.22
N ASN A 10 -12.11 -4.91 -6.53
CA ASN A 10 -12.43 -5.62 -5.29
C ASN A 10 -12.26 -7.15 -5.37
N PRO A 11 -12.73 -7.87 -6.43
CA PRO A 11 -12.55 -9.32 -6.49
C PRO A 11 -11.08 -9.76 -6.49
N ILE A 12 -10.18 -8.94 -7.06
CA ILE A 12 -8.75 -9.25 -7.06
C ILE A 12 -8.17 -9.05 -5.66
N ALA A 13 -8.54 -7.96 -4.96
CA ALA A 13 -8.09 -7.71 -3.60
C ALA A 13 -8.53 -8.83 -2.64
N VAL A 14 -9.78 -9.27 -2.73
CA VAL A 14 -10.31 -10.37 -1.91
C VAL A 14 -9.58 -11.69 -2.17
N ARG A 15 -9.34 -12.05 -3.45
CA ARG A 15 -8.59 -13.26 -3.79
C ARG A 15 -7.14 -13.23 -3.29
N LEU A 16 -6.49 -12.06 -3.37
CA LEU A 16 -5.14 -11.90 -2.84
C LEU A 16 -5.11 -12.02 -1.32
N MET A 17 -6.12 -11.45 -0.63
CA MET A 17 -6.27 -11.60 0.82
C MET A 17 -6.46 -13.06 1.23
N GLU A 18 -7.28 -13.81 0.48
CA GLU A 18 -7.50 -15.24 0.70
C GLU A 18 -6.20 -16.01 0.51
N ALA A 19 -5.47 -15.76 -0.58
CA ALA A 19 -4.22 -16.45 -0.89
C ALA A 19 -3.10 -16.12 0.11
N ALA A 20 -2.98 -14.87 0.56
CA ALA A 20 -1.98 -14.45 1.53
C ALA A 20 -2.32 -14.86 2.97
N GLY A 21 -3.59 -15.12 3.24
CA GLY A 21 -4.13 -15.34 4.58
C GLY A 21 -4.35 -14.04 5.36
N PRO A 22 -5.58 -13.76 5.83
CA PRO A 22 -5.91 -12.52 6.51
C PRO A 22 -5.01 -12.21 7.72
N LYS A 23 -4.62 -13.22 8.50
CA LYS A 23 -3.74 -13.05 9.65
C LYS A 23 -2.35 -12.54 9.25
N ASN A 24 -1.78 -13.04 8.16
CA ASN A 24 -0.47 -12.61 7.65
C ASN A 24 -0.52 -11.17 7.16
N VAL A 25 -1.60 -10.78 6.48
CA VAL A 25 -1.80 -9.40 6.02
C VAL A 25 -1.91 -8.44 7.21
N ILE A 26 -2.67 -8.81 8.25
CA ILE A 26 -2.79 -8.02 9.47
C ILE A 26 -1.43 -7.92 10.18
N GLN A 27 -0.67 -9.01 10.26
CA GLN A 27 0.66 -8.96 10.86
C GLN A 27 1.58 -8.00 10.11
N LEU A 28 1.61 -8.06 8.78
CA LEU A 28 2.36 -7.10 7.97
C LEU A 28 1.89 -5.66 8.22
N ALA A 29 0.58 -5.41 8.33
CA ALA A 29 0.08 -4.09 8.67
C ALA A 29 0.55 -3.62 10.05
N ARG A 30 0.62 -4.52 11.06
CA ARG A 30 1.23 -4.25 12.38
C ARG A 30 2.71 -3.86 12.26
N ASP A 31 3.44 -4.59 11.46
CA ASP A 31 4.86 -4.32 11.21
C ASP A 31 5.07 -2.99 10.50
N LEU A 32 4.11 -2.58 9.68
CA LEU A 32 4.04 -1.27 9.03
C LEU A 32 3.50 -0.13 9.95
N GLY A 33 3.27 -0.42 11.24
CA GLY A 33 2.90 0.57 12.24
C GLY A 33 1.41 0.84 12.39
N VAL A 34 0.55 0.03 11.80
CA VAL A 34 -0.91 0.14 11.98
C VAL A 34 -1.28 -0.47 13.33
N THR A 35 -1.94 0.30 14.20
CA THR A 35 -2.36 -0.15 15.54
C THR A 35 -3.88 -0.30 15.67
N GLY A 36 -4.67 0.30 14.78
CA GLY A 36 -6.13 0.21 14.75
C GLY A 36 -6.64 -1.23 14.71
N GLU A 37 -7.84 -1.47 15.20
CA GLU A 37 -8.42 -2.82 15.19
C GLU A 37 -8.65 -3.33 13.77
N MET A 38 -8.25 -4.56 13.51
CA MET A 38 -8.44 -5.25 12.24
C MET A 38 -8.95 -6.67 12.49
N THR A 39 -10.04 -7.03 11.82
CA THR A 39 -10.60 -8.38 11.89
C THR A 39 -9.94 -9.26 10.84
N PRO A 40 -9.51 -10.49 11.16
CA PRO A 40 -8.87 -11.40 10.21
C PRO A 40 -9.90 -12.05 9.27
N ASP A 41 -10.56 -11.23 8.45
CA ASP A 41 -11.53 -11.65 7.45
C ASP A 41 -11.22 -11.05 6.07
N LEU A 42 -11.93 -11.51 5.05
CA LEU A 42 -11.72 -11.07 3.66
C LEU A 42 -12.15 -9.62 3.42
N ALA A 43 -13.07 -9.08 4.24
CA ALA A 43 -13.55 -7.70 4.10
C ALA A 43 -12.46 -6.68 4.46
N THR A 44 -11.47 -7.07 5.27
CA THR A 44 -10.31 -6.24 5.60
C THR A 44 -9.54 -5.81 4.34
N ALA A 45 -9.51 -6.64 3.28
CA ALA A 45 -8.94 -6.28 1.99
C ALA A 45 -9.67 -5.11 1.29
N LEU A 46 -10.89 -4.82 1.69
CA LEU A 46 -11.74 -3.77 1.13
C LEU A 46 -11.80 -2.52 2.02
N GLY A 47 -11.05 -2.52 3.13
CA GLY A 47 -10.98 -1.38 4.04
C GLY A 47 -12.14 -1.34 5.04
N SER A 48 -12.53 -2.48 5.60
CA SER A 48 -13.57 -2.57 6.65
C SER A 48 -13.13 -2.04 8.01
N SER A 49 -11.82 -1.84 8.21
CA SER A 49 -11.23 -1.38 9.47
C SER A 49 -11.07 0.13 9.49
N ASP A 50 -11.31 0.76 10.65
CA ASP A 50 -11.08 2.17 10.85
C ASP A 50 -9.62 2.40 11.27
N ILE A 51 -8.84 3.00 10.36
CA ILE A 51 -7.41 3.26 10.54
C ILE A 51 -7.16 4.76 10.35
N THR A 52 -6.29 5.33 11.16
CA THR A 52 -5.98 6.76 11.05
C THR A 52 -5.12 7.05 9.81
N ILE A 53 -5.27 8.26 9.27
CA ILE A 53 -4.42 8.71 8.15
C ILE A 53 -2.94 8.75 8.55
N TYR A 54 -2.66 9.01 9.81
CA TYR A 54 -1.31 9.03 10.37
C TYR A 54 -0.64 7.66 10.27
N GLU A 55 -1.33 6.58 10.69
CA GLU A 55 -0.84 5.21 10.58
C GLU A 55 -0.66 4.78 9.13
N MET A 56 -1.65 5.11 8.29
CA MET A 56 -1.58 4.80 6.87
C MET A 56 -0.41 5.50 6.17
N LEU A 57 -0.11 6.76 6.53
CA LEU A 57 1.06 7.46 6.00
C LEU A 57 2.37 6.81 6.43
N GLY A 58 2.48 6.36 7.68
CA GLY A 58 3.62 5.57 8.15
C GLY A 58 3.82 4.30 7.33
N ALA A 59 2.74 3.55 7.10
CA ALA A 59 2.77 2.34 6.29
C ALA A 59 3.17 2.61 4.83
N TYR A 60 2.56 3.61 4.20
CA TYR A 60 2.88 3.96 2.80
C TYR A 60 4.29 4.51 2.63
N SER A 61 4.79 5.30 3.58
CA SER A 61 6.14 5.85 3.54
C SER A 61 7.21 4.75 3.58
N THR A 62 6.91 3.62 4.21
CA THR A 62 7.82 2.46 4.27
C THR A 62 8.18 1.95 2.88
N PHE A 63 7.23 1.94 1.94
CA PHE A 63 7.53 1.54 0.56
C PHE A 63 8.51 2.52 -0.11
N ALA A 64 8.30 3.84 0.04
CA ALA A 64 9.21 4.85 -0.51
C ALA A 64 10.58 4.83 0.16
N ASN A 65 10.66 4.34 1.39
CA ASN A 65 11.88 4.21 2.19
C ASN A 65 12.49 2.79 2.11
N TYR A 66 12.35 2.13 0.96
CA TYR A 66 12.96 0.83 0.66
C TYR A 66 12.66 -0.28 1.66
N GLY A 67 11.47 -0.26 2.26
CA GLY A 67 11.03 -1.27 3.20
C GLY A 67 11.37 -0.97 4.67
N ASN A 68 12.02 0.15 4.95
CA ASN A 68 12.30 0.60 6.31
C ASN A 68 11.13 1.44 6.83
N TYR A 69 10.42 0.93 7.82
CA TYR A 69 9.43 1.69 8.56
C TYR A 69 10.12 2.69 9.48
N ILE A 70 9.70 3.93 9.38
CA ILE A 70 10.08 5.01 10.29
C ILE A 70 8.80 5.50 10.95
N LYS A 71 8.74 5.38 12.28
CA LYS A 71 7.57 5.88 13.02
C LYS A 71 7.42 7.38 12.79
N PRO A 72 6.28 7.85 12.25
CA PRO A 72 6.06 9.27 12.09
C PRO A 72 6.08 9.98 13.44
N GLU A 73 6.73 11.14 13.52
CA GLU A 73 6.79 11.96 14.73
C GLU A 73 6.40 13.41 14.40
N MET A 74 5.49 13.98 15.19
CA MET A 74 5.07 15.37 15.03
C MET A 74 5.98 16.35 15.80
N ILE A 75 6.60 15.87 16.89
CA ILE A 75 7.49 16.66 17.74
C ILE A 75 8.81 15.90 17.85
N TRP A 76 9.86 16.43 17.26
CA TRP A 76 11.18 15.80 17.29
C TRP A 76 12.11 16.37 18.34
N ARG A 77 11.85 17.63 18.80
CA ARG A 77 12.69 18.32 19.77
C ARG A 77 11.89 19.33 20.58
N ILE A 78 12.17 19.43 21.86
CA ILE A 78 11.61 20.41 22.79
C ILE A 78 12.77 21.17 23.40
N GLU A 79 12.72 22.51 23.36
CA GLU A 79 13.71 23.41 23.94
C GLU A 79 13.07 24.34 24.96
N ASP A 80 13.87 24.80 25.93
CA ASP A 80 13.47 25.89 26.82
C ASP A 80 13.61 27.26 26.14
N ALA A 81 13.19 28.33 26.83
CA ALA A 81 13.26 29.70 26.31
C ALA A 81 14.69 30.18 26.01
N ASN A 82 15.71 29.50 26.53
CA ASN A 82 17.13 29.81 26.33
C ASN A 82 17.77 28.94 25.22
N GLY A 83 16.99 28.10 24.53
CA GLY A 83 17.49 27.21 23.49
C GLY A 83 18.12 25.90 24.00
N ARG A 84 18.04 25.62 25.32
CA ARG A 84 18.56 24.36 25.87
C ARG A 84 17.59 23.25 25.57
N VAL A 85 18.08 22.15 24.97
CA VAL A 85 17.30 20.95 24.68
C VAL A 85 16.81 20.33 25.98
N ILE A 86 15.47 20.25 26.12
CA ILE A 86 14.80 19.57 27.23
C ILE A 86 14.60 18.09 26.85
N LYS A 87 14.18 17.81 25.59
CA LYS A 87 13.93 16.48 25.10
C LYS A 87 14.18 16.42 23.59
N GLU A 88 14.84 15.38 23.16
CA GLU A 88 14.97 15.00 21.76
C GLU A 88 14.35 13.61 21.60
N VAL A 89 13.54 13.43 20.54
CA VAL A 89 12.86 12.18 20.27
C VAL A 89 13.73 11.34 19.35
N THR A 90 14.09 10.15 19.82
CA THR A 90 14.76 9.16 18.98
C THR A 90 13.71 8.44 18.15
N THR A 91 13.82 8.56 16.84
CA THR A 91 12.88 7.92 15.89
C THR A 91 13.08 6.41 15.88
N GLU A 92 11.99 5.66 16.01
CA GLU A 92 11.99 4.21 15.84
C GLU A 92 12.12 3.88 14.35
N VAL A 93 13.13 3.08 14.01
CA VAL A 93 13.37 2.59 12.66
C VAL A 93 13.43 1.06 12.70
N ARG A 94 12.72 0.38 11.80
CA ARG A 94 12.82 -1.07 11.64
C ARG A 94 12.68 -1.48 10.18
N GLU A 95 13.43 -2.48 9.76
CA GLU A 95 13.26 -3.11 8.47
C GLU A 95 12.02 -4.02 8.51
N VAL A 96 11.07 -3.79 7.60
CA VAL A 96 9.83 -4.55 7.48
C VAL A 96 9.86 -5.45 6.25
N MET A 97 10.47 -5.00 5.18
CA MET A 97 10.60 -5.76 3.94
C MET A 97 11.87 -5.34 3.18
N ASN A 98 12.34 -6.21 2.30
CA ASN A 98 13.50 -5.88 1.49
C ASN A 98 13.17 -4.80 0.41
N PRO A 99 14.18 -4.09 -0.12
CA PRO A 99 13.99 -3.03 -1.11
C PRO A 99 13.31 -3.47 -2.41
N ILE A 100 13.51 -4.72 -2.84
CA ILE A 100 12.90 -5.27 -4.06
C ILE A 100 11.38 -5.39 -3.89
N HIS A 101 10.91 -5.89 -2.74
CA HIS A 101 9.48 -6.00 -2.43
C HIS A 101 8.84 -4.61 -2.29
N ALA A 102 9.52 -3.69 -1.60
CA ALA A 102 9.05 -2.30 -1.46
C ALA A 102 8.90 -1.62 -2.84
N TYR A 103 9.90 -1.77 -3.71
CA TYR A 103 9.85 -1.19 -5.05
C TYR A 103 8.81 -1.88 -5.94
N SER A 104 8.62 -3.20 -5.82
CA SER A 104 7.55 -3.92 -6.53
C SER A 104 6.18 -3.36 -6.18
N MET A 105 5.94 -3.02 -4.89
CA MET A 105 4.71 -2.36 -4.48
C MET A 105 4.59 -0.93 -5.04
N ILE A 106 5.67 -0.16 -5.04
CA ILE A 106 5.71 1.16 -5.70
C ILE A 106 5.36 1.02 -7.19
N ASP A 107 5.97 0.08 -7.91
CA ASP A 107 5.70 -0.12 -9.33
C ASP A 107 4.23 -0.47 -9.59
N MET A 108 3.62 -1.31 -8.76
CA MET A 108 2.19 -1.59 -8.85
C MET A 108 1.34 -0.35 -8.59
N MET A 109 1.65 0.43 -7.55
CA MET A 109 0.91 1.65 -7.18
C MET A 109 1.09 2.79 -8.18
N LYS A 110 2.19 2.85 -8.94
CA LYS A 110 2.37 3.80 -10.05
C LYS A 110 1.28 3.66 -11.11
N GLY A 111 0.72 2.47 -11.29
CA GLY A 111 -0.41 2.23 -12.18
C GLY A 111 -1.63 3.09 -11.85
N VAL A 112 -1.90 3.35 -10.57
CA VAL A 112 -3.04 4.18 -10.11
C VAL A 112 -2.93 5.61 -10.65
N ALA A 113 -1.73 6.19 -10.61
CA ALA A 113 -1.47 7.55 -11.07
C ALA A 113 -1.33 7.65 -12.60
N SER A 114 -0.74 6.64 -13.25
CA SER A 114 -0.40 6.71 -14.68
C SER A 114 -1.60 6.41 -15.60
N TYR A 115 -2.41 5.40 -15.30
CA TYR A 115 -3.56 4.99 -16.12
C TYR A 115 -4.80 4.57 -15.32
N GLY A 116 -4.69 4.45 -14.00
CA GLY A 116 -5.74 4.01 -13.09
C GLY A 116 -6.64 5.13 -12.58
N THR A 117 -7.19 4.92 -11.37
CA THR A 117 -8.24 5.75 -10.77
C THR A 117 -7.86 7.21 -10.53
N ALA A 118 -6.57 7.54 -10.37
CA ALA A 118 -6.09 8.90 -10.14
C ALA A 118 -5.63 9.61 -11.43
N SER A 119 -5.35 8.87 -12.50
CA SER A 119 -4.61 9.35 -13.67
C SER A 119 -5.25 10.56 -14.38
N ARG A 120 -6.59 10.53 -14.58
CA ARG A 120 -7.31 11.60 -15.26
C ARG A 120 -7.24 12.92 -14.48
N GLN A 121 -7.44 12.84 -13.15
CA GLN A 121 -7.44 14.01 -12.29
C GLN A 121 -6.04 14.63 -12.18
N LEU A 122 -5.00 13.83 -11.99
CA LEU A 122 -3.61 14.31 -11.92
C LEU A 122 -3.21 15.03 -13.21
N ARG A 123 -3.51 14.43 -14.37
CA ARG A 123 -3.24 15.07 -15.67
C ARG A 123 -3.99 16.39 -15.85
N SER A 124 -5.26 16.46 -15.47
CA SER A 124 -6.04 17.70 -15.57
C SER A 124 -5.49 18.83 -14.69
N MET A 125 -4.75 18.48 -13.64
CA MET A 125 -4.10 19.42 -12.73
C MET A 125 -2.67 19.78 -13.17
N GLY A 126 -2.16 19.21 -14.27
CA GLY A 126 -0.80 19.44 -14.75
C GLY A 126 0.28 18.77 -13.88
N ILE A 127 -0.06 17.71 -13.16
CA ILE A 127 0.87 16.93 -12.33
C ILE A 127 1.34 15.73 -13.15
N ASN A 128 2.63 15.74 -13.53
CA ASN A 128 3.28 14.71 -14.35
C ASN A 128 4.42 13.99 -13.59
N ALA A 129 4.52 14.20 -12.29
CA ALA A 129 5.52 13.57 -11.44
C ALA A 129 5.35 12.04 -11.40
N GLU A 130 6.40 11.33 -11.03
CA GLU A 130 6.32 9.92 -10.71
C GLU A 130 5.65 9.75 -9.33
N ILE A 131 4.44 9.20 -9.33
CA ILE A 131 3.60 9.05 -8.16
C ILE A 131 3.15 7.60 -8.06
N ALA A 132 3.37 7.00 -6.89
CA ALA A 132 2.72 5.78 -6.48
C ALA A 132 1.62 6.13 -5.48
N GLY A 133 0.44 5.52 -5.56
CA GLY A 133 -0.63 5.90 -4.65
C GLY A 133 -1.87 5.03 -4.74
N LYS A 134 -2.87 5.38 -3.95
CA LYS A 134 -4.14 4.68 -3.92
C LYS A 134 -5.29 5.62 -3.55
N THR A 135 -6.40 5.47 -4.28
CA THR A 135 -7.69 6.07 -3.93
C THR A 135 -8.48 5.12 -3.02
N GLY A 136 -9.17 5.66 -2.05
CA GLY A 136 -10.16 4.96 -1.23
C GLY A 136 -11.52 5.63 -1.34
N THR A 137 -12.59 4.85 -1.27
CA THR A 137 -13.97 5.33 -1.25
C THR A 137 -14.77 4.35 -0.42
N THR A 138 -15.43 4.81 0.62
CA THR A 138 -16.31 3.96 1.43
C THR A 138 -17.66 3.76 0.75
N GLN A 139 -18.38 2.76 1.23
CA GLN A 139 -19.75 2.54 0.77
C GLN A 139 -20.62 3.77 1.04
N LYS A 140 -21.56 4.05 0.13
CA LYS A 140 -22.42 5.23 0.16
C LYS A 140 -21.68 6.58 0.07
N ASN A 141 -20.39 6.58 -0.30
CA ASN A 141 -19.59 7.80 -0.46
C ASN A 141 -19.52 8.67 0.82
N SER A 142 -19.45 8.06 2.00
CA SER A 142 -19.39 8.78 3.27
C SER A 142 -18.00 9.36 3.55
N ASP A 143 -16.96 8.74 3.01
CA ASP A 143 -15.61 9.29 3.02
C ASP A 143 -14.80 8.92 1.78
N GLY A 144 -13.75 9.67 1.53
CA GLY A 144 -12.85 9.47 0.42
C GLY A 144 -11.39 9.70 0.81
N TRP A 145 -10.53 8.85 0.31
CA TRP A 145 -9.11 8.84 0.58
C TRP A 145 -8.28 9.01 -0.68
N PHE A 146 -7.18 9.69 -0.55
CA PHE A 146 -6.07 9.57 -1.47
C PHE A 146 -4.75 9.63 -0.70
N ILE A 147 -3.94 8.59 -0.83
CA ILE A 147 -2.55 8.58 -0.37
C ILE A 147 -1.67 8.49 -1.60
N GLY A 148 -0.74 9.44 -1.71
CA GLY A 148 0.24 9.50 -2.78
C GLY A 148 1.63 9.64 -2.21
N ILE A 149 2.54 8.83 -2.69
CA ILE A 149 3.96 8.90 -2.39
C ILE A 149 4.73 9.28 -3.66
N THR A 150 5.68 10.15 -3.46
CA THR A 150 6.71 10.53 -4.44
C THR A 150 8.07 10.07 -3.91
N PRO A 151 9.16 10.17 -4.66
CA PRO A 151 10.48 9.75 -4.17
C PRO A 151 10.93 10.40 -2.86
N LYS A 152 10.42 11.60 -2.56
CA LYS A 152 10.88 12.40 -1.40
C LYS A 152 9.77 12.76 -0.41
N LEU A 153 8.52 12.44 -0.71
CA LEU A 153 7.40 12.89 0.11
C LEU A 153 6.23 11.90 0.07
N ALA A 154 5.75 11.47 1.23
CA ALA A 154 4.50 10.75 1.39
C ALA A 154 3.44 11.71 1.93
N THR A 155 2.29 11.78 1.28
CA THR A 155 1.18 12.66 1.70
C THR A 155 -0.15 11.95 1.53
N GLY A 156 -1.09 12.25 2.40
CA GLY A 156 -2.43 11.68 2.38
C GLY A 156 -3.50 12.72 2.68
N VAL A 157 -4.66 12.51 2.10
CA VAL A 157 -5.86 13.31 2.34
C VAL A 157 -7.01 12.37 2.61
N TRP A 158 -7.71 12.63 3.69
CA TRP A 158 -9.01 12.07 4.02
C TRP A 158 -10.05 13.18 4.02
N VAL A 159 -11.19 12.90 3.43
CA VAL A 159 -12.38 13.77 3.43
C VAL A 159 -13.56 12.95 3.89
N GLY A 160 -14.22 13.37 4.94
CA GLY A 160 -15.35 12.66 5.50
C GLY A 160 -15.95 13.41 6.68
N TRP A 161 -16.90 12.77 7.36
CA TRP A 161 -17.53 13.26 8.57
C TRP A 161 -17.59 12.15 9.63
N GLU A 162 -17.71 12.50 10.89
CA GLU A 162 -17.80 11.54 11.99
C GLU A 162 -19.00 10.60 11.86
N ASP A 163 -20.15 11.17 11.45
CA ASP A 163 -21.34 10.38 11.17
C ASP A 163 -21.41 9.99 9.69
N ARG A 164 -21.28 8.69 9.43
CA ARG A 164 -21.38 8.12 8.07
C ARG A 164 -22.76 8.29 7.40
N ALA A 165 -23.77 8.76 8.13
CA ALA A 165 -25.03 9.17 7.54
C ALA A 165 -24.88 10.44 6.68
N THR A 166 -23.86 11.26 6.95
CA THR A 166 -23.47 12.38 6.11
C THR A 166 -22.61 11.88 4.95
N HIS A 167 -23.17 11.88 3.74
CA HIS A 167 -22.51 11.32 2.57
C HIS A 167 -22.90 12.05 1.28
N PHE A 168 -22.09 11.89 0.23
CA PHE A 168 -22.44 12.37 -1.10
C PHE A 168 -23.48 11.46 -1.75
N TRP A 169 -24.40 12.06 -2.50
CA TRP A 169 -25.49 11.34 -3.18
C TRP A 169 -25.01 10.42 -4.31
N SER A 170 -23.87 10.75 -4.93
CA SER A 170 -23.36 10.02 -6.07
C SER A 170 -21.87 9.71 -5.95
N THR A 171 -21.46 8.59 -6.52
CA THR A 171 -20.03 8.25 -6.66
C THR A 171 -19.28 9.25 -7.56
N GLY A 172 -19.99 9.92 -8.48
CA GLY A 172 -19.41 10.96 -9.33
C GLY A 172 -18.81 12.12 -8.55
N GLU A 173 -19.37 12.42 -7.37
CA GLU A 173 -18.91 13.48 -6.46
C GLU A 173 -18.15 12.92 -5.28
N GLY A 174 -18.63 11.84 -4.68
CA GLY A 174 -18.17 11.29 -3.40
C GLY A 174 -17.07 10.22 -3.49
N GLN A 175 -16.45 9.99 -4.64
CA GLN A 175 -15.29 9.09 -4.71
C GLN A 175 -14.00 9.80 -4.31
N GLY A 176 -13.04 9.08 -3.70
CA GLY A 176 -11.75 9.64 -3.27
C GLY A 176 -10.99 10.38 -4.37
N ALA A 177 -11.12 9.95 -5.63
CA ALA A 177 -10.57 10.64 -6.79
C ALA A 177 -11.21 12.03 -7.04
N LYS A 178 -12.35 12.33 -6.45
CA LYS A 178 -13.08 13.61 -6.60
C LYS A 178 -13.07 14.46 -5.34
N MET A 179 -13.01 13.84 -4.16
CA MET A 179 -12.96 14.54 -2.87
C MET A 179 -11.51 14.79 -2.42
N ALA A 180 -10.76 13.73 -2.18
CA ALA A 180 -9.44 13.78 -1.55
C ALA A 180 -8.32 14.12 -2.54
N LEU A 181 -8.33 13.52 -3.74
CA LEU A 181 -7.27 13.71 -4.73
C LEU A 181 -7.10 15.16 -5.21
N PRO A 182 -8.15 15.98 -5.45
CA PRO A 182 -7.95 17.38 -5.80
C PRO A 182 -7.23 18.18 -4.71
N ILE A 183 -7.57 17.97 -3.43
CA ILE A 183 -6.91 18.63 -2.29
C ILE A 183 -5.43 18.24 -2.27
N TRP A 184 -5.13 16.95 -2.39
CA TRP A 184 -3.78 16.43 -2.52
C TRP A 184 -3.03 17.09 -3.70
N GLY A 185 -3.66 17.17 -4.85
CA GLY A 185 -3.07 17.77 -6.05
C GLY A 185 -2.75 19.26 -5.88
N TYR A 186 -3.64 20.05 -5.28
CA TYR A 186 -3.38 21.48 -4.99
C TYR A 186 -2.24 21.63 -3.98
N PHE A 187 -2.16 20.79 -2.97
CA PHE A 187 -1.06 20.76 -2.03
C PHE A 187 0.26 20.48 -2.76
N MET A 188 0.33 19.44 -3.57
CA MET A 188 1.54 19.07 -4.31
C MET A 188 1.97 20.14 -5.31
N LYS A 189 1.03 20.85 -5.94
CA LYS A 189 1.38 22.00 -6.81
C LYS A 189 2.13 23.11 -6.04
N LYS A 190 1.73 23.36 -4.80
CA LYS A 190 2.44 24.31 -3.91
C LYS A 190 3.82 23.77 -3.54
N ILE A 191 3.94 22.49 -3.20
CA ILE A 191 5.23 21.85 -2.92
C ILE A 191 6.18 21.96 -4.11
N TYR A 192 5.74 21.63 -5.32
CA TYR A 192 6.57 21.73 -6.53
C TYR A 192 6.93 23.16 -6.92
N ALA A 193 6.13 24.14 -6.52
CA ALA A 193 6.43 25.56 -6.76
C ALA A 193 7.46 26.11 -5.78
N ASP A 194 7.60 25.53 -4.60
CA ASP A 194 8.55 25.96 -3.56
C ASP A 194 9.92 25.32 -3.79
N LYS A 195 10.82 26.07 -4.41
CA LYS A 195 12.18 25.59 -4.71
C LYS A 195 13.04 25.32 -3.46
N SER A 196 12.68 25.88 -2.29
CA SER A 196 13.42 25.67 -1.05
C SER A 196 13.31 24.22 -0.54
N LEU A 197 12.23 23.54 -0.88
CA LEU A 197 11.97 22.14 -0.49
C LEU A 197 12.79 21.13 -1.30
N LYS A 198 13.34 21.54 -2.47
CA LYS A 198 14.10 20.66 -3.37
C LYS A 198 13.33 19.38 -3.78
N ILE A 199 12.00 19.49 -3.87
CA ILE A 199 11.08 18.44 -4.33
C ILE A 199 10.54 18.89 -5.69
N THR A 200 10.71 18.08 -6.73
CA THR A 200 10.37 18.44 -8.09
C THR A 200 9.52 17.36 -8.77
N GLN A 201 8.92 17.67 -9.90
CA GLN A 201 8.18 16.68 -10.69
C GLN A 201 9.12 15.72 -11.44
N GLU A 202 10.40 16.06 -11.58
CA GLU A 202 11.44 15.27 -12.24
C GLU A 202 12.04 14.18 -11.36
N ASP A 203 11.81 14.27 -10.04
CA ASP A 203 12.28 13.26 -9.08
C ASP A 203 11.73 11.85 -9.44
N LYS A 204 12.59 10.83 -9.37
CA LYS A 204 12.27 9.44 -9.72
C LYS A 204 12.53 8.52 -8.54
N PHE A 205 11.70 7.49 -8.41
CA PHE A 205 12.00 6.40 -7.49
C PHE A 205 13.24 5.65 -7.98
N GLU A 206 14.18 5.44 -7.07
CA GLU A 206 15.35 4.64 -7.38
C GLU A 206 14.96 3.17 -7.47
N LYS A 207 15.29 2.57 -8.60
CA LYS A 207 15.02 1.17 -8.86
C LYS A 207 16.19 0.32 -8.31
N PRO A 208 15.91 -0.68 -7.43
CA PRO A 208 16.98 -1.61 -7.02
C PRO A 208 17.60 -2.31 -8.22
N SER A 209 18.94 -2.48 -8.19
CA SER A 209 19.71 -3.08 -9.31
C SER A 209 19.21 -4.47 -9.70
N ASP A 210 18.79 -5.24 -8.71
CA ASP A 210 18.41 -6.64 -8.86
C ASP A 210 16.92 -6.84 -9.15
N TRP A 211 16.12 -5.73 -9.17
CA TRP A 211 14.70 -5.81 -9.49
C TRP A 211 14.47 -6.06 -10.98
N LYS A 212 13.79 -7.15 -11.31
CA LYS A 212 13.53 -7.60 -12.69
C LYS A 212 12.18 -7.13 -13.23
N GLY A 213 11.21 -6.86 -12.36
CA GLY A 213 9.86 -6.47 -12.74
C GLY A 213 8.95 -7.65 -13.10
N ASP A 214 9.30 -8.83 -12.66
CA ASP A 214 8.53 -10.05 -12.85
C ASP A 214 8.23 -10.78 -11.54
N CYS A 215 7.59 -11.95 -11.62
CA CYS A 215 7.25 -12.72 -10.42
C CYS A 215 8.47 -13.26 -9.65
N SER A 216 9.67 -13.28 -10.23
CA SER A 216 10.87 -13.71 -9.54
C SER A 216 11.31 -12.74 -8.44
N ASP A 217 10.93 -11.47 -8.53
CA ASP A 217 11.18 -10.46 -7.50
C ASP A 217 10.41 -10.74 -6.19
N LEU A 218 9.39 -11.58 -6.26
CA LEU A 218 8.54 -11.95 -5.12
C LEU A 218 8.93 -13.30 -4.52
N GLN A 219 9.96 -13.96 -5.03
CA GLN A 219 10.49 -15.20 -4.47
C GLN A 219 11.20 -14.91 -3.15
N GLY A 220 10.95 -15.74 -2.14
CA GLY A 220 11.52 -15.57 -0.79
C GLY A 220 10.63 -14.84 0.21
N LEU A 221 9.37 -14.54 -0.11
CA LEU A 221 8.38 -14.07 0.86
C LEU A 221 7.97 -15.13 1.90
N GLY A 222 8.60 -16.32 1.91
CA GLY A 222 8.33 -17.45 2.80
C GLY A 222 8.72 -17.25 4.27
N GLY A 223 8.68 -16.02 4.80
CA GLY A 223 8.98 -15.74 6.21
C GLY A 223 7.77 -15.61 7.13
N TYR A 224 6.56 -15.61 6.61
CA TYR A 224 5.34 -15.53 7.38
C TYR A 224 4.58 -16.87 7.33
N GLY A 225 4.88 -17.77 8.27
CA GLY A 225 4.08 -18.94 8.61
C GLY A 225 4.20 -20.13 7.68
N ASP A 226 4.95 -21.12 8.12
CA ASP A 226 5.20 -22.41 7.47
C ASP A 226 4.01 -23.39 7.53
N GLU A 227 2.76 -22.92 7.67
CA GLU A 227 1.58 -23.80 7.71
C GLU A 227 0.56 -23.62 6.59
N GLY A 228 0.92 -22.88 5.56
CA GLY A 228 0.08 -22.69 4.36
C GLY A 228 0.90 -22.19 3.20
N GLY A 229 1.50 -23.08 2.42
CA GLY A 229 2.25 -22.73 1.23
C GLY A 229 1.44 -21.76 0.36
N LEU A 230 2.06 -20.63 -0.03
CA LEU A 230 1.48 -19.69 -0.98
C LEU A 230 1.09 -20.45 -2.25
N GLN A 231 -0.19 -20.62 -2.47
CA GLN A 231 -0.69 -21.16 -3.73
C GLN A 231 -0.27 -20.20 -4.87
N THR A 232 0.35 -20.76 -5.89
CA THR A 232 0.71 -19.96 -7.06
C THR A 232 -0.56 -19.47 -7.76
N ILE A 233 -0.45 -18.39 -8.52
CA ILE A 233 -1.58 -17.83 -9.29
C ILE A 233 -2.20 -18.90 -10.21
N ASP A 234 -1.38 -19.83 -10.72
CA ASP A 234 -1.84 -20.97 -11.52
C ASP A 234 -2.65 -21.99 -10.70
N GLU A 235 -2.32 -22.19 -9.43
CA GLU A 235 -3.09 -23.05 -8.52
C GLU A 235 -4.40 -22.40 -8.08
N ILE A 236 -4.43 -21.08 -7.95
CA ILE A 236 -5.65 -20.31 -7.66
C ILE A 236 -6.61 -20.31 -8.88
N GLN A 237 -6.07 -20.29 -10.09
CA GLN A 237 -6.86 -20.31 -11.33
C GLN A 237 -7.32 -21.70 -11.75
N ASN A 238 -6.69 -22.76 -11.24
CA ASN A 238 -6.97 -24.15 -11.59
C ASN A 238 -6.83 -25.05 -10.35
N PRO A 239 -7.82 -25.05 -9.43
CA PRO A 239 -7.76 -25.78 -8.16
C PRO A 239 -7.63 -27.30 -8.29
N ASP A 240 -7.89 -27.87 -9.48
CA ASP A 240 -7.78 -29.30 -9.73
C ASP A 240 -6.39 -29.75 -10.23
N ARG A 241 -5.50 -28.82 -10.61
CA ARG A 241 -4.15 -29.15 -11.07
C ARG A 241 -3.18 -29.57 -9.96
N GLY A 242 -3.47 -29.19 -8.71
CA GLY A 242 -2.67 -29.56 -7.53
C GLY A 242 -2.92 -30.99 -7.04
N LYS A 243 -4.10 -31.55 -7.35
CA LYS A 243 -4.50 -32.89 -6.86
C LYS A 243 -3.88 -34.04 -7.68
N ASP A 244 -3.42 -33.78 -8.90
CA ASP A 244 -2.82 -34.82 -9.75
C ASP A 244 -1.34 -35.10 -9.39
N LYS A 245 -0.64 -34.17 -8.75
CA LYS A 245 0.76 -34.38 -8.35
C LYS A 245 0.92 -35.22 -7.08
N SER A 246 -0.10 -35.25 -6.21
CA SER A 246 -0.05 -36.07 -4.99
C SER A 246 -0.31 -37.56 -5.25
N LYS A 247 -1.05 -37.88 -6.32
CA LYS A 247 -1.31 -39.29 -6.72
C LYS A 247 -0.15 -39.93 -7.47
N SER A 248 0.71 -39.15 -8.14
CA SER A 248 1.86 -39.70 -8.86
C SER A 248 3.07 -40.03 -7.96
N ASN A 249 3.13 -39.49 -6.75
CA ASN A 249 4.19 -39.83 -5.79
C ASN A 249 3.84 -41.03 -4.90
N GLN A 250 2.56 -41.30 -4.63
CA GLN A 250 2.16 -42.50 -3.87
C GLN A 250 2.31 -43.80 -4.64
N ASN A 251 2.19 -43.78 -5.96
CA ASN A 251 2.37 -44.97 -6.80
C ASN A 251 3.84 -45.30 -7.13
N ARG A 252 4.82 -44.49 -6.67
CA ARG A 252 6.26 -44.74 -6.85
C ARG A 252 6.95 -45.37 -5.65
N GLU A 253 6.31 -45.36 -4.49
CA GLU A 253 6.85 -45.99 -3.26
C GLU A 253 6.37 -47.44 -3.10
N GLU A 254 5.33 -47.89 -3.80
CA GLU A 254 4.84 -49.29 -3.72
C GLU A 254 5.53 -50.26 -4.68
N ASP A 255 6.38 -49.79 -5.64
CA ASP A 255 7.07 -50.65 -6.64
C ASP A 255 8.55 -50.93 -6.28
N ILE A 256 8.99 -50.64 -5.05
CA ILE A 256 10.41 -50.87 -4.62
C ILE A 256 10.56 -52.03 -3.61
N ASP A 257 9.44 -52.58 -3.10
CA ASP A 257 9.48 -53.71 -2.16
C ASP A 257 8.69 -54.94 -2.70
N SER A 258 9.07 -55.41 -3.89
CA SER A 258 8.65 -56.76 -4.34
C SER A 258 9.76 -57.42 -5.20
#